data_037ab2841e22fb9879b1d8e799b18100
#
_entry.id   037ab2841e22fb9879b1d8e799b18100
#
_cell.length_a   1.000
_cell.length_b   1.000
_cell.length_c   1.000
_cell.angle_alpha   90.00
_cell.angle_beta   90.00
_cell.angle_gamma   90.00
#
_symmetry.space_group_name_H-M   'P 1'
#
loop_
_entity.id
_entity.type
_entity.pdbx_description
1 polymer ?
#
loop_
_entity_poly.entity_id
_entity_poly.type
_entity_poly.pdbx_seq_one_letter_code
_entity_poly.pdbx_strand_id
1 'polypeptide(L)'
;MKTRASKSSLALAALLAVSGYGSTQIATAQSQTPAPQSQPSQTPQTVQAKPSIQGAFSPPQPHTDAPPEAIKRFPGDGDGAYKTGTHRDLFAERGHSATESRAKIDAAFNQLFHGDKDSQAIYYEAGSNANGPLAYVTDIANHDARTEGMSYGMMVAVQLNKKREFDAIWNWANTYMLVTDPQNPSFGYFAWSMNVDGTPRSDSAAPDGEEYFTMALYFAANRWGNGTGIYNYKAQADRILSLMRHHAILTGTRPFRIHPGDEPFVRKPRPLPPGTPPPPPRSPEASVGPMTEETYKMIRFVPDMGGGEKFTDPSYHLPAFYELWARWGPVEDRAFWAEAADVSRNTFAKVTGPVTGLTPDRSHFDNSQIIAMNGTPTPFSYDSWRSVSNWSVDYSWWKKDPDEVVLSDRIQKFLYGQGIHTFADRYTLDGKPLSDRHSTGMVATTAVGSHAATQGAVSEAFLDELWNTPVPSGEQRYYDGLLYLMSLMHCSGNFRIWAPTDPAK
;
A
#
# COMPACT_ATOMS: atom_id res chain seq x y z
N MET A 1 52.21 45.59 15.00
CA MET A 1 52.18 45.36 16.43
C MET A 1 51.49 43.99 16.62
N LYS A 2 52.27 42.93 16.76
CA LYS A 2 52.73 42.31 18.05
C LYS A 2 51.46 41.92 18.86
N THR A 3 51.18 40.71 19.34
CA THR A 3 51.97 39.47 19.55
C THR A 3 51.00 38.37 20.08
N ARG A 4 51.30 37.11 19.71
CA ARG A 4 51.40 35.84 20.48
C ARG A 4 50.15 35.26 21.11
N ALA A 5 49.70 34.10 20.74
CA ALA A 5 50.18 32.70 20.92
C ALA A 5 50.35 32.26 22.38
N SER A 6 49.60 31.22 22.77
CA SER A 6 50.05 30.23 23.75
C SER A 6 49.36 28.89 23.58
N LYS A 7 50.15 27.83 23.44
CA LYS A 7 49.87 26.40 23.49
C LYS A 7 49.90 25.89 24.93
N SER A 8 49.17 24.76 25.21
CA SER A 8 49.57 23.69 26.16
C SER A 8 48.44 22.65 26.08
N SER A 9 48.51 21.48 25.62
CA SER A 9 49.32 20.24 25.75
C SER A 9 49.39 19.65 27.16
N LEU A 10 49.24 18.33 27.17
CA LEU A 10 49.52 17.27 28.15
C LEU A 10 48.27 16.69 28.85
N ALA A 11 48.13 15.40 29.09
CA ALA A 11 48.76 14.13 28.70
C ALA A 11 47.95 13.05 29.43
N LEU A 12 47.69 11.94 28.79
CA LEU A 12 48.07 10.56 29.04
C LEU A 12 48.01 10.05 30.50
N ALA A 13 47.17 9.05 30.79
CA ALA A 13 47.52 7.94 31.68
C ALA A 13 46.72 6.70 31.34
N ALA A 14 47.43 5.69 30.88
CA ALA A 14 46.99 4.29 30.80
C ALA A 14 47.25 3.61 32.14
N LEU A 15 46.36 2.65 32.52
CA LEU A 15 46.75 1.59 33.47
C LEU A 15 46.11 0.25 33.09
N LEU A 16 46.98 -0.73 32.88
CA LEU A 16 46.78 -2.15 32.70
C LEU A 16 46.62 -2.83 34.08
N ALA A 17 45.78 -3.89 34.15
CA ALA A 17 45.97 -5.08 35.01
C ALA A 17 45.00 -6.16 34.51
N VAL A 18 45.34 -7.19 33.82
CA VAL A 18 46.07 -8.44 34.13
C VAL A 18 45.23 -9.44 34.98
N SER A 19 44.86 -10.52 34.27
CA SER A 19 44.81 -11.95 34.57
C SER A 19 43.81 -12.50 35.56
N GLY A 20 43.17 -13.59 35.12
CA GLY A 20 42.51 -14.59 35.92
C GLY A 20 42.05 -15.76 35.08
N TYR A 21 42.90 -16.75 34.83
CA TYR A 21 42.58 -18.09 34.28
C TYR A 21 41.75 -18.88 35.27
N GLY A 22 40.64 -19.45 34.80
CA GLY A 22 39.91 -20.45 35.54
C GLY A 22 39.48 -21.58 34.60
N SER A 23 40.28 -22.68 34.64
CA SER A 23 40.01 -23.91 33.92
C SER A 23 38.83 -24.64 34.60
N THR A 24 37.82 -25.06 33.86
CA THR A 24 36.83 -26.01 34.32
C THR A 24 36.77 -27.19 33.35
N GLN A 25 36.98 -28.36 33.92
CA GLN A 25 37.10 -29.68 33.28
C GLN A 25 35.80 -30.11 32.62
N ILE A 26 35.96 -30.77 31.48
CA ILE A 26 34.90 -31.49 30.77
C ILE A 26 34.74 -32.86 31.42
N ALA A 27 33.54 -33.12 31.98
CA ALA A 27 33.16 -34.47 32.43
C ALA A 27 32.45 -35.17 31.27
N THR A 28 33.04 -36.23 30.74
CA THR A 28 32.47 -37.18 29.82
C THR A 28 31.47 -38.09 30.55
N ALA A 29 30.20 -38.01 30.22
CA ALA A 29 29.20 -38.97 30.62
C ALA A 29 29.01 -40.00 29.51
N GLN A 30 29.38 -41.27 29.82
CA GLN A 30 29.08 -42.44 28.97
C GLN A 30 27.60 -42.77 29.06
N SER A 31 26.94 -42.84 27.89
CA SER A 31 25.57 -43.32 27.76
C SER A 31 25.56 -44.85 27.73
N GLN A 32 24.92 -45.48 28.71
CA GLN A 32 24.53 -46.89 28.67
C GLN A 32 23.18 -47.02 27.98
N THR A 33 23.14 -47.87 26.96
CA THR A 33 21.91 -48.25 26.24
C THR A 33 21.18 -49.34 26.99
N PRO A 34 19.87 -49.23 27.31
CA PRO A 34 19.07 -50.34 27.82
C PRO A 34 18.59 -51.24 26.67
N ALA A 35 18.55 -52.56 26.94
CA ALA A 35 18.07 -53.61 26.06
C ALA A 35 16.57 -53.51 25.76
N PRO A 36 16.08 -54.05 24.61
CA PRO A 36 14.69 -53.93 24.20
C PRO A 36 13.76 -54.84 25.00
N GLN A 37 12.72 -54.23 25.59
CA GLN A 37 11.58 -54.97 26.15
C GLN A 37 10.57 -55.30 25.05
N SER A 38 10.15 -56.57 25.00
CA SER A 38 9.13 -57.11 24.11
C SER A 38 7.74 -56.52 24.43
N GLN A 39 7.10 -55.88 23.47
CA GLN A 39 5.70 -55.46 23.52
C GLN A 39 4.75 -56.57 23.07
N PRO A 40 3.56 -56.70 23.69
CA PRO A 40 2.56 -57.66 23.26
C PRO A 40 1.87 -57.22 21.94
N SER A 41 1.58 -58.23 21.08
CA SER A 41 0.90 -58.10 19.81
C SER A 41 -0.48 -57.42 19.92
N GLN A 42 -0.65 -56.28 19.25
CA GLN A 42 -1.94 -55.66 19.05
C GLN A 42 -2.59 -56.16 17.76
N THR A 43 -3.82 -56.54 17.86
CA THR A 43 -4.76 -56.94 16.80
C THR A 43 -4.93 -55.80 15.80
N PRO A 44 -5.06 -56.05 14.48
CA PRO A 44 -5.22 -54.97 13.47
C PRO A 44 -6.56 -54.26 13.66
N GLN A 45 -6.49 -53.00 14.08
CA GLN A 45 -7.64 -52.10 13.96
C GLN A 45 -7.80 -51.69 12.52
N THR A 46 -9.02 -51.89 12.01
CA THR A 46 -9.48 -51.43 10.69
C THR A 46 -9.29 -49.92 10.62
N VAL A 47 -8.37 -49.48 9.77
CA VAL A 47 -8.16 -48.06 9.45
C VAL A 47 -9.38 -47.61 8.65
N GLN A 48 -10.27 -46.85 9.27
CA GLN A 48 -11.27 -46.09 8.53
C GLN A 48 -10.54 -45.10 7.61
N ALA A 49 -10.79 -45.19 6.31
CA ALA A 49 -10.29 -44.29 5.30
C ALA A 49 -10.76 -42.86 5.67
N LYS A 50 -9.79 -41.95 5.87
CA LYS A 50 -10.04 -40.53 5.93
C LYS A 50 -10.70 -40.09 4.63
N PRO A 51 -11.75 -39.23 4.68
CA PRO A 51 -12.37 -38.73 3.45
C PRO A 51 -11.30 -38.00 2.61
N SER A 52 -11.19 -38.42 1.35
CA SER A 52 -10.34 -37.77 0.36
C SER A 52 -10.82 -36.33 0.19
N ILE A 53 -10.00 -35.37 0.59
CA ILE A 53 -10.20 -33.96 0.23
C ILE A 53 -9.81 -33.85 -1.27
N GLN A 54 -10.73 -34.20 -2.14
CA GLN A 54 -10.75 -33.70 -3.50
C GLN A 54 -11.18 -32.25 -3.48
N GLY A 55 -10.27 -31.36 -3.10
CA GLY A 55 -10.39 -29.93 -3.35
C GLY A 55 -10.05 -29.68 -4.81
N ALA A 56 -11.02 -29.95 -5.70
CA ALA A 56 -10.99 -29.34 -7.01
C ALA A 56 -10.90 -27.82 -6.81
N PHE A 57 -10.03 -27.19 -7.57
CA PHE A 57 -9.98 -25.73 -7.74
C PHE A 57 -11.39 -25.33 -8.22
N SER A 58 -12.25 -24.92 -7.31
CA SER A 58 -13.48 -24.24 -7.70
C SER A 58 -13.03 -22.85 -8.13
N PRO A 59 -13.20 -22.48 -9.40
CA PRO A 59 -13.05 -21.08 -9.79
C PRO A 59 -13.95 -20.25 -8.88
N PRO A 60 -13.60 -18.99 -8.58
CA PRO A 60 -14.46 -18.10 -7.82
C PRO A 60 -15.87 -18.21 -8.40
N GLN A 61 -16.86 -18.43 -7.54
CA GLN A 61 -18.25 -18.60 -7.96
C GLN A 61 -18.58 -17.44 -8.91
N PRO A 62 -19.21 -17.72 -10.07
CA PRO A 62 -19.59 -16.64 -10.95
C PRO A 62 -20.45 -15.65 -10.16
N HIS A 63 -20.19 -14.36 -10.38
CA HIS A 63 -21.07 -13.30 -9.91
C HIS A 63 -22.51 -13.76 -10.08
N THR A 64 -23.30 -13.64 -9.05
CA THR A 64 -24.74 -13.66 -9.23
C THR A 64 -25.05 -12.51 -10.18
N ASP A 65 -25.73 -12.73 -11.30
CA ASP A 65 -26.23 -11.68 -12.20
C ASP A 65 -27.30 -10.81 -11.50
N ALA A 66 -27.28 -10.77 -10.17
CA ALA A 66 -28.15 -9.93 -9.38
C ALA A 66 -27.78 -8.46 -9.63
N PRO A 67 -28.75 -7.60 -9.93
CA PRO A 67 -28.48 -6.17 -10.07
C PRO A 67 -27.88 -5.64 -8.76
N PRO A 68 -26.99 -4.63 -8.81
CA PRO A 68 -26.46 -4.01 -7.61
C PRO A 68 -27.57 -3.57 -6.68
N GLU A 69 -27.41 -3.82 -5.38
CA GLU A 69 -28.33 -3.27 -4.39
C GLU A 69 -28.38 -1.75 -4.49
N ALA A 70 -29.53 -1.18 -4.13
CA ALA A 70 -29.65 0.28 -4.01
C ALA A 70 -28.64 0.80 -2.99
N ILE A 71 -27.79 1.74 -3.41
CA ILE A 71 -26.78 2.35 -2.56
C ILE A 71 -27.28 3.66 -1.97
N LYS A 72 -26.78 3.97 -0.76
CA LYS A 72 -26.93 5.29 -0.15
C LYS A 72 -26.19 6.32 -0.99
N ARG A 73 -26.84 7.41 -1.31
CA ARG A 73 -26.28 8.54 -2.08
C ARG A 73 -25.87 9.66 -1.15
N PHE A 74 -24.76 10.33 -1.48
CA PHE A 74 -24.18 11.40 -0.70
C PHE A 74 -24.04 12.67 -1.54
N PRO A 75 -25.15 13.39 -1.79
CA PRO A 75 -25.18 14.54 -2.68
C PRO A 75 -24.43 15.77 -2.11
N GLY A 76 -24.04 16.66 -3.00
CA GLY A 76 -23.39 17.94 -2.64
C GLY A 76 -21.91 17.77 -2.33
N ASP A 77 -21.31 18.81 -1.75
CA ASP A 77 -19.88 18.89 -1.47
C ASP A 77 -19.51 18.59 -0.01
N GLY A 78 -20.49 18.28 0.84
CA GLY A 78 -20.27 18.06 2.26
C GLY A 78 -19.73 19.29 2.98
N ASP A 79 -19.15 19.08 4.17
CA ASP A 79 -18.61 20.15 5.04
C ASP A 79 -17.12 19.93 5.39
N GLY A 80 -16.41 19.14 4.60
CA GLY A 80 -14.98 18.85 4.75
C GLY A 80 -14.06 19.93 4.19
N ALA A 81 -12.78 19.60 4.06
CA ALA A 81 -11.72 20.51 3.61
C ALA A 81 -11.95 21.04 2.19
N TYR A 82 -12.60 20.26 1.30
CA TYR A 82 -12.92 20.72 -0.06
C TYR A 82 -13.76 22.02 -0.05
N LYS A 83 -14.79 22.06 0.80
CA LYS A 83 -15.67 23.21 0.92
C LYS A 83 -15.08 24.33 1.78
N THR A 84 -14.41 23.97 2.87
CA THR A 84 -13.95 24.93 3.88
C THR A 84 -12.57 25.52 3.58
N GLY A 85 -11.78 24.85 2.73
CA GLY A 85 -10.36 25.18 2.50
C GLY A 85 -9.45 24.86 3.69
N THR A 86 -9.97 24.27 4.76
CA THR A 86 -9.24 24.02 6.00
C THR A 86 -8.97 22.53 6.16
N HIS A 87 -7.69 22.14 6.16
CA HIS A 87 -7.24 20.79 6.46
C HIS A 87 -6.91 20.73 7.95
N ARG A 88 -7.56 19.82 8.66
CA ARG A 88 -7.43 19.66 10.12
C ARG A 88 -6.02 19.21 10.49
N ASP A 89 -5.40 19.85 11.46
CA ASP A 89 -4.10 19.50 12.03
C ASP A 89 -4.32 18.79 13.39
N LEU A 90 -4.33 17.45 13.35
CA LEU A 90 -4.55 16.61 14.53
C LEU A 90 -3.35 16.66 15.49
N PHE A 91 -2.13 16.88 14.99
CA PHE A 91 -0.96 17.02 15.85
C PHE A 91 -1.01 18.35 16.62
N ALA A 92 -1.49 19.45 15.99
CA ALA A 92 -1.71 20.69 16.69
C ALA A 92 -2.76 20.54 17.81
N GLU A 93 -3.79 19.74 17.60
CA GLU A 93 -4.78 19.41 18.63
C GLU A 93 -4.18 18.58 19.79
N ARG A 94 -3.06 17.87 19.55
CA ARG A 94 -2.26 17.19 20.58
C ARG A 94 -1.19 18.07 21.22
N GLY A 95 -1.11 19.35 20.86
CA GLY A 95 -0.17 20.33 21.43
C GLY A 95 1.17 20.44 20.69
N HIS A 96 1.33 19.77 19.55
CA HIS A 96 2.52 19.90 18.71
C HIS A 96 2.39 21.12 17.79
N SER A 97 3.43 21.93 17.71
CA SER A 97 3.43 23.09 16.82
C SER A 97 3.54 22.70 15.35
N ALA A 98 3.06 23.57 14.46
CA ALA A 98 3.24 23.38 13.01
C ALA A 98 4.73 23.28 12.60
N THR A 99 5.63 23.93 13.36
CA THR A 99 7.09 23.84 13.14
C THR A 99 7.61 22.45 13.48
N GLU A 100 7.19 21.84 14.59
CA GLU A 100 7.59 20.49 14.98
C GLU A 100 7.05 19.46 13.98
N SER A 101 5.77 19.59 13.61
CA SER A 101 5.16 18.73 12.58
C SER A 101 5.91 18.82 11.26
N ARG A 102 6.26 20.02 10.82
CA ARG A 102 7.04 20.23 9.60
C ARG A 102 8.44 19.64 9.70
N ALA A 103 9.14 19.85 10.81
CA ALA A 103 10.47 19.29 11.04
C ALA A 103 10.45 17.75 10.99
N LYS A 104 9.42 17.12 11.58
CA LYS A 104 9.25 15.66 11.56
C LYS A 104 9.00 15.14 10.13
N ILE A 105 8.14 15.80 9.36
CA ILE A 105 7.89 15.46 7.94
C ILE A 105 9.17 15.62 7.12
N ASP A 106 9.89 16.73 7.26
CA ASP A 106 11.11 16.99 6.51
C ASP A 106 12.22 15.99 6.88
N ALA A 107 12.33 15.60 8.15
CA ALA A 107 13.25 14.54 8.59
C ALA A 107 12.90 13.19 7.95
N ALA A 108 11.63 12.80 7.95
CA ALA A 108 11.18 11.57 7.33
C ALA A 108 11.40 11.58 5.81
N PHE A 109 11.08 12.69 5.14
CA PHE A 109 11.35 12.84 3.71
C PHE A 109 12.84 12.74 3.41
N ASN A 110 13.68 13.46 4.14
CA ASN A 110 15.13 13.43 3.92
C ASN A 110 15.72 12.04 4.16
N GLN A 111 15.25 11.31 5.18
CA GLN A 111 15.71 9.94 5.41
C GLN A 111 15.30 8.99 4.28
N LEU A 112 14.03 9.00 3.89
CA LEU A 112 13.49 8.04 2.90
C LEU A 112 13.92 8.38 1.46
N PHE A 113 14.15 9.64 1.13
CA PHE A 113 14.52 10.05 -0.23
C PHE A 113 16.03 10.29 -0.39
N HIS A 114 16.69 10.79 0.63
CA HIS A 114 18.09 11.26 0.53
C HIS A 114 19.00 10.71 1.63
N GLY A 115 18.50 9.80 2.46
CA GLY A 115 19.28 9.16 3.52
C GLY A 115 20.25 8.11 3.01
N ASP A 116 20.82 7.37 3.93
CA ASP A 116 21.75 6.28 3.63
C ASP A 116 21.09 5.23 2.71
N LYS A 117 21.77 4.88 1.61
CA LYS A 117 21.21 4.04 0.55
C LYS A 117 21.00 2.58 0.98
N ASP A 118 21.80 2.11 1.90
CA ASP A 118 21.75 0.72 2.34
C ASP A 118 20.66 0.50 3.41
N SER A 119 20.43 1.48 4.28
CA SER A 119 19.59 1.31 5.47
C SER A 119 18.38 2.22 5.56
N GLN A 120 18.31 3.34 4.82
CA GLN A 120 17.29 4.38 5.01
C GLN A 120 16.49 4.72 3.75
N ALA A 121 17.19 4.97 2.63
CA ALA A 121 16.56 5.46 1.42
C ALA A 121 15.74 4.39 0.71
N ILE A 122 14.65 4.83 0.09
CA ILE A 122 13.84 4.07 -0.87
C ILE A 122 13.84 4.71 -2.27
N TYR A 123 14.28 5.97 -2.38
CA TYR A 123 14.39 6.73 -3.62
C TYR A 123 15.83 6.66 -4.14
N TYR A 124 15.99 6.37 -5.44
CA TYR A 124 17.29 6.22 -6.09
C TYR A 124 17.31 6.95 -7.43
N GLU A 125 18.31 7.82 -7.60
CA GLU A 125 18.57 8.48 -8.88
C GLU A 125 19.16 7.46 -9.88
N ALA A 126 18.69 7.50 -11.13
CA ALA A 126 19.01 6.53 -12.20
C ALA A 126 19.54 7.22 -13.48
N GLY A 127 20.27 8.30 -13.33
CA GLY A 127 20.79 9.07 -14.45
C GLY A 127 19.77 10.01 -15.07
N SER A 128 19.79 10.15 -16.39
CA SER A 128 18.91 11.07 -17.14
C SER A 128 18.71 10.62 -18.58
N ASN A 129 17.62 11.09 -19.21
CA ASN A 129 17.35 10.95 -20.64
C ASN A 129 16.97 12.31 -21.25
N ALA A 130 16.42 12.32 -22.46
CA ALA A 130 16.01 13.55 -23.15
C ALA A 130 14.93 14.35 -22.39
N ASN A 131 14.14 13.71 -21.52
CA ASN A 131 13.14 14.36 -20.69
C ASN A 131 13.72 14.92 -19.38
N GLY A 132 14.96 14.58 -19.01
CA GLY A 132 15.61 15.04 -17.79
C GLY A 132 16.02 13.91 -16.85
N PRO A 133 16.14 14.18 -15.52
CA PRO A 133 16.52 13.20 -14.52
C PRO A 133 15.57 12.01 -14.47
N LEU A 134 16.12 10.85 -14.12
CA LEU A 134 15.42 9.60 -13.85
C LEU A 134 15.63 9.20 -12.40
N ALA A 135 14.56 8.78 -11.74
CA ALA A 135 14.64 8.19 -10.39
C ALA A 135 13.50 7.20 -10.15
N TYR A 136 13.73 6.25 -9.28
CA TYR A 136 12.72 5.28 -8.89
C TYR A 136 12.60 5.15 -7.38
N VAL A 137 11.43 4.68 -6.95
CA VAL A 137 11.17 4.23 -5.58
C VAL A 137 11.11 2.70 -5.61
N THR A 138 11.89 2.04 -4.74
CA THR A 138 12.03 0.59 -4.77
C THR A 138 11.50 -0.08 -3.51
N ASP A 139 10.82 -1.20 -3.70
CA ASP A 139 10.57 -2.17 -2.63
C ASP A 139 11.89 -2.89 -2.32
N ILE A 140 12.45 -2.57 -1.16
CA ILE A 140 13.77 -3.05 -0.73
C ILE A 140 13.76 -4.58 -0.54
N ALA A 141 12.70 -5.12 0.04
CA ALA A 141 12.59 -6.54 0.31
C ALA A 141 12.41 -7.40 -0.95
N ASN A 142 11.82 -6.82 -2.00
CA ASN A 142 11.55 -7.49 -3.27
C ASN A 142 12.49 -7.07 -4.40
N HIS A 143 13.34 -6.07 -4.20
CA HIS A 143 14.30 -5.53 -5.16
C HIS A 143 13.65 -5.13 -6.49
N ASP A 144 12.49 -4.50 -6.44
CA ASP A 144 11.75 -4.03 -7.61
C ASP A 144 11.19 -2.62 -7.40
N ALA A 145 10.91 -1.94 -8.52
CA ALA A 145 10.15 -0.70 -8.54
C ALA A 145 8.70 -1.04 -8.91
N ARG A 146 7.75 -0.61 -8.09
CA ARG A 146 6.31 -0.88 -8.25
C ARG A 146 5.56 0.41 -8.54
N THR A 147 4.50 0.32 -9.35
CA THR A 147 3.62 1.47 -9.60
C THR A 147 3.07 2.05 -8.30
N GLU A 148 2.78 1.22 -7.30
CA GLU A 148 2.39 1.64 -5.95
C GLU A 148 3.41 2.63 -5.35
N GLY A 149 4.67 2.20 -5.18
CA GLY A 149 5.69 3.05 -4.56
C GLY A 149 6.08 4.26 -5.40
N MET A 150 6.09 4.12 -6.72
CA MET A 150 6.35 5.21 -7.66
C MET A 150 5.27 6.29 -7.54
N SER A 151 4.00 5.92 -7.54
CA SER A 151 2.89 6.84 -7.45
C SER A 151 2.78 7.50 -6.06
N TYR A 152 3.05 6.76 -4.98
CA TYR A 152 3.14 7.32 -3.63
C TYR A 152 4.32 8.29 -3.51
N GLY A 153 5.47 7.96 -4.10
CA GLY A 153 6.61 8.87 -4.16
C GLY A 153 6.28 10.19 -4.86
N MET A 154 5.52 10.13 -5.97
CA MET A 154 5.02 11.33 -6.66
C MET A 154 4.02 12.09 -5.78
N MET A 155 3.10 11.40 -5.10
CA MET A 155 2.15 12.06 -4.20
C MET A 155 2.88 12.78 -3.06
N VAL A 156 3.83 12.13 -2.40
CA VAL A 156 4.68 12.76 -1.38
C VAL A 156 5.39 13.99 -1.97
N ALA A 157 6.00 13.85 -3.13
CA ALA A 157 6.76 14.93 -3.76
C ALA A 157 5.88 16.14 -4.11
N VAL A 158 4.66 15.93 -4.65
CA VAL A 158 3.77 17.04 -4.96
C VAL A 158 3.25 17.70 -3.68
N GLN A 159 2.93 16.94 -2.64
CA GLN A 159 2.48 17.51 -1.37
C GLN A 159 3.57 18.35 -0.68
N LEU A 160 4.84 17.95 -0.79
CA LEU A 160 5.98 18.64 -0.16
C LEU A 160 6.67 19.67 -1.05
N ASN A 161 6.14 19.95 -2.25
CA ASN A 161 6.74 20.89 -3.23
C ASN A 161 8.12 20.44 -3.75
N LYS A 162 8.31 19.16 -3.96
CA LYS A 162 9.56 18.53 -4.43
C LYS A 162 9.44 18.17 -5.92
N LYS A 163 9.37 19.22 -6.75
CA LYS A 163 9.11 19.05 -8.19
C LYS A 163 10.19 18.23 -8.91
N ARG A 164 11.45 18.34 -8.49
CA ARG A 164 12.57 17.60 -9.09
C ARG A 164 12.39 16.08 -8.89
N GLU A 165 12.09 15.68 -7.67
CA GLU A 165 11.86 14.28 -7.32
C GLU A 165 10.60 13.75 -8.03
N PHE A 166 9.53 14.54 -8.07
CA PHE A 166 8.31 14.23 -8.80
C PHE A 166 8.58 13.95 -10.28
N ASP A 167 9.23 14.89 -10.97
CA ASP A 167 9.52 14.79 -12.40
C ASP A 167 10.44 13.62 -12.71
N ALA A 168 11.42 13.34 -11.84
CA ALA A 168 12.36 12.24 -12.02
C ALA A 168 11.68 10.87 -11.88
N ILE A 169 10.77 10.72 -10.90
CA ILE A 169 9.96 9.50 -10.73
C ILE A 169 9.04 9.32 -11.93
N TRP A 170 8.33 10.38 -12.34
CA TRP A 170 7.42 10.33 -13.47
C TRP A 170 8.12 10.01 -14.79
N ASN A 171 9.31 10.59 -15.01
CA ASN A 171 10.14 10.27 -16.16
C ASN A 171 10.57 8.81 -16.20
N TRP A 172 10.96 8.24 -15.06
CA TRP A 172 11.35 6.84 -14.96
C TRP A 172 10.14 5.92 -15.25
N ALA A 173 8.97 6.22 -14.67
CA ALA A 173 7.74 5.47 -14.92
C ALA A 173 7.37 5.46 -16.40
N ASN A 174 7.42 6.63 -17.06
CA ASN A 174 7.16 6.73 -18.52
C ASN A 174 8.21 6.01 -19.37
N THR A 175 9.46 5.98 -18.93
CA THR A 175 10.56 5.38 -19.70
C THR A 175 10.54 3.85 -19.64
N TYR A 176 10.24 3.29 -18.46
CA TYR A 176 10.43 1.86 -18.21
C TYR A 176 9.14 1.10 -17.91
N MET A 177 8.18 1.71 -17.21
CA MET A 177 6.95 1.02 -16.80
C MET A 177 5.83 1.14 -17.85
N LEU A 178 5.74 2.26 -18.57
CA LEU A 178 4.68 2.46 -19.57
C LEU A 178 4.79 1.42 -20.69
N VAL A 179 3.75 0.61 -20.86
CA VAL A 179 3.67 -0.40 -21.93
C VAL A 179 3.33 0.31 -23.24
N THR A 180 4.31 0.42 -24.13
CA THR A 180 4.21 1.13 -25.41
C THR A 180 4.11 0.24 -26.64
N ASP A 181 4.26 -1.07 -26.47
CA ASP A 181 4.10 -2.05 -27.56
C ASP A 181 2.59 -2.29 -27.81
N PRO A 182 2.04 -1.92 -28.97
CA PRO A 182 0.62 -2.11 -29.27
C PRO A 182 0.21 -3.60 -29.43
N GLN A 183 1.17 -4.52 -29.48
CA GLN A 183 0.87 -5.96 -29.50
C GLN A 183 0.75 -6.53 -28.07
N ASN A 184 1.21 -5.79 -27.06
CA ASN A 184 1.03 -6.17 -25.67
C ASN A 184 -0.39 -5.80 -25.22
N PRO A 185 -1.17 -6.74 -24.64
CA PRO A 185 -2.54 -6.45 -24.22
C PRO A 185 -2.65 -5.40 -23.10
N SER A 186 -1.57 -5.10 -22.37
CA SER A 186 -1.51 -4.00 -21.40
C SER A 186 -1.12 -2.64 -22.02
N PHE A 187 -1.17 -2.50 -23.34
CA PHE A 187 -0.79 -1.27 -24.06
C PHE A 187 -1.42 -0.01 -23.45
N GLY A 188 -0.58 0.94 -23.08
CA GLY A 188 -1.00 2.21 -22.47
C GLY A 188 -1.10 2.23 -20.95
N TYR A 189 -1.13 1.08 -20.30
CA TYR A 189 -1.00 0.94 -18.84
C TYR A 189 0.47 0.91 -18.40
N PHE A 190 0.69 1.02 -17.09
CA PHE A 190 2.01 0.85 -16.50
C PHE A 190 2.20 -0.57 -15.99
N ALA A 191 3.33 -1.19 -16.31
CA ALA A 191 3.75 -2.44 -15.71
C ALA A 191 3.90 -2.28 -14.19
N TRP A 192 3.17 -3.08 -13.41
CA TRP A 192 3.10 -2.88 -11.96
C TRP A 192 4.43 -3.10 -11.24
N SER A 193 5.34 -3.91 -11.82
CA SER A 193 6.64 -4.24 -11.22
C SER A 193 7.73 -4.31 -12.29
N MET A 194 8.80 -3.57 -12.08
CA MET A 194 10.00 -3.52 -12.92
C MET A 194 11.24 -3.79 -12.08
N ASN A 195 12.27 -4.39 -12.68
CA ASN A 195 13.58 -4.42 -12.05
C ASN A 195 14.15 -3.01 -11.98
N VAL A 196 14.96 -2.74 -10.97
CA VAL A 196 15.53 -1.40 -10.72
C VAL A 196 16.48 -0.91 -11.83
N ASP A 197 16.95 -1.81 -12.69
CA ASP A 197 17.72 -1.48 -13.90
C ASP A 197 16.81 -1.09 -15.10
N GLY A 198 15.49 -1.07 -14.92
CA GLY A 198 14.51 -0.74 -15.94
C GLY A 198 14.13 -1.92 -16.85
N THR A 199 14.60 -3.12 -16.58
CA THR A 199 14.18 -4.31 -17.33
C THR A 199 12.83 -4.84 -16.86
N PRO A 200 11.97 -5.36 -17.76
CA PRO A 200 10.65 -5.85 -17.39
C PRO A 200 10.69 -7.01 -16.40
N ARG A 201 9.84 -6.93 -15.37
CA ARG A 201 9.62 -8.00 -14.41
C ARG A 201 8.21 -8.58 -14.52
N SER A 202 7.20 -7.71 -14.60
CA SER A 202 5.84 -8.09 -14.91
C SER A 202 5.17 -6.95 -15.68
N ASP A 203 4.57 -7.25 -16.81
CA ASP A 203 3.86 -6.30 -17.66
C ASP A 203 2.33 -6.31 -17.45
N SER A 204 1.85 -6.95 -16.39
CA SER A 204 0.48 -6.72 -15.92
C SER A 204 0.36 -5.36 -15.21
N ALA A 205 -0.83 -4.81 -15.13
CA ALA A 205 -1.10 -3.54 -14.47
C ALA A 205 -1.81 -3.76 -13.13
N ALA A 206 -1.65 -2.81 -12.19
CA ALA A 206 -2.32 -2.78 -10.90
C ALA A 206 -2.94 -1.40 -10.68
N PRO A 207 -4.28 -1.29 -10.57
CA PRO A 207 -4.99 -0.02 -10.57
C PRO A 207 -4.57 1.00 -9.51
N ASP A 208 -4.13 0.57 -8.33
CA ASP A 208 -3.71 1.46 -7.25
C ASP A 208 -2.58 2.41 -7.67
N GLY A 209 -1.68 1.93 -8.52
CA GLY A 209 -0.62 2.76 -9.10
C GLY A 209 -1.17 3.86 -10.01
N GLU A 210 -2.05 3.50 -10.93
CA GLU A 210 -2.70 4.44 -11.87
C GLU A 210 -3.57 5.46 -11.13
N GLU A 211 -4.26 5.05 -10.07
CA GLU A 211 -5.08 5.94 -9.25
C GLU A 211 -4.24 7.04 -8.60
N TYR A 212 -3.14 6.67 -7.94
CA TYR A 212 -2.26 7.65 -7.30
C TYR A 212 -1.43 8.45 -8.30
N PHE A 213 -0.99 7.88 -9.42
CA PHE A 213 -0.37 8.64 -10.52
C PHE A 213 -1.31 9.73 -11.01
N THR A 214 -2.57 9.37 -11.28
CA THR A 214 -3.59 10.30 -11.76
C THR A 214 -3.79 11.46 -10.81
N MET A 215 -3.99 11.17 -9.52
CA MET A 215 -4.24 12.22 -8.54
C MET A 215 -3.02 13.11 -8.31
N ALA A 216 -1.83 12.52 -8.26
CA ALA A 216 -0.58 13.26 -8.13
C ALA A 216 -0.33 14.19 -9.34
N LEU A 217 -0.68 13.74 -10.54
CA LEU A 217 -0.59 14.55 -11.77
C LEU A 217 -1.59 15.71 -11.79
N TYR A 218 -2.84 15.50 -11.35
CA TYR A 218 -3.79 16.63 -11.19
C TYR A 218 -3.28 17.64 -10.17
N PHE A 219 -2.77 17.18 -9.04
CA PHE A 219 -2.19 18.09 -8.05
C PHE A 219 -0.96 18.83 -8.62
N ALA A 220 -0.11 18.17 -9.39
CA ALA A 220 1.04 18.78 -10.05
C ALA A 220 0.61 19.86 -11.06
N ALA A 221 -0.39 19.56 -11.89
CA ALA A 221 -0.96 20.51 -12.84
C ALA A 221 -1.51 21.76 -12.14
N ASN A 222 -2.24 21.57 -11.03
CA ASN A 222 -2.85 22.64 -10.27
C ASN A 222 -1.85 23.46 -9.46
N ARG A 223 -0.78 22.81 -8.98
CA ARG A 223 0.23 23.43 -8.13
C ARG A 223 1.34 24.12 -8.92
N TRP A 224 1.82 23.48 -9.99
CA TRP A 224 2.99 23.94 -10.74
C TRP A 224 2.68 24.38 -12.17
N GLY A 225 1.45 24.13 -12.64
CA GLY A 225 1.06 24.31 -14.03
C GLY A 225 1.53 23.15 -14.92
N ASN A 226 1.04 23.15 -16.16
CA ASN A 226 1.38 22.13 -17.15
C ASN A 226 2.67 22.51 -17.91
N GLY A 227 3.54 21.53 -18.10
CA GLY A 227 4.66 21.59 -19.03
C GLY A 227 4.29 21.04 -20.41
N THR A 228 5.29 20.54 -21.12
CA THR A 228 5.15 19.91 -22.45
C THR A 228 5.46 18.41 -22.38
N GLY A 229 5.01 17.63 -23.38
CA GLY A 229 5.27 16.19 -23.45
C GLY A 229 4.73 15.45 -22.23
N ILE A 230 5.56 14.63 -21.61
CA ILE A 230 5.18 13.87 -20.40
C ILE A 230 4.88 14.78 -19.20
N TYR A 231 5.33 16.02 -19.21
CA TYR A 231 5.09 17.00 -18.14
C TYR A 231 3.85 17.89 -18.39
N ASN A 232 3.05 17.62 -19.43
CA ASN A 232 1.68 18.13 -19.48
C ASN A 232 0.82 17.28 -18.52
N TYR A 233 0.96 17.57 -17.21
CA TYR A 233 0.45 16.75 -16.14
C TYR A 233 -1.06 16.49 -16.25
N LYS A 234 -1.85 17.53 -16.57
CA LYS A 234 -3.30 17.35 -16.73
C LYS A 234 -3.63 16.39 -17.89
N ALA A 235 -2.98 16.56 -19.04
CA ALA A 235 -3.22 15.66 -20.17
C ALA A 235 -2.80 14.22 -19.86
N GLN A 236 -1.76 14.01 -19.06
CA GLN A 236 -1.36 12.68 -18.61
C GLN A 236 -2.37 12.09 -17.63
N ALA A 237 -2.87 12.88 -16.69
CA ALA A 237 -3.92 12.44 -15.76
C ALA A 237 -5.20 12.06 -16.50
N ASP A 238 -5.67 12.91 -17.42
CA ASP A 238 -6.85 12.65 -18.26
C ASP A 238 -6.68 11.35 -19.08
N ARG A 239 -5.48 11.13 -19.66
CA ARG A 239 -5.16 9.92 -20.42
C ARG A 239 -5.27 8.67 -19.55
N ILE A 240 -4.71 8.69 -18.31
CA ILE A 240 -4.76 7.54 -17.42
C ILE A 240 -6.22 7.25 -17.04
N LEU A 241 -6.99 8.25 -16.62
CA LEU A 241 -8.41 8.06 -16.28
C LEU A 241 -9.22 7.49 -17.44
N SER A 242 -9.03 8.05 -18.66
CA SER A 242 -9.69 7.53 -19.86
C SER A 242 -9.34 6.07 -20.11
N LEU A 243 -8.06 5.67 -19.96
CA LEU A 243 -7.67 4.28 -20.15
C LEU A 243 -8.23 3.37 -19.05
N MET A 244 -8.22 3.80 -17.80
CA MET A 244 -8.82 3.03 -16.70
C MET A 244 -10.28 2.71 -16.99
N ARG A 245 -11.01 3.63 -17.63
CA ARG A 245 -12.42 3.51 -17.96
C ARG A 245 -12.70 2.78 -19.27
N HIS A 246 -11.90 3.06 -20.30
CA HIS A 246 -12.26 2.75 -21.70
C HIS A 246 -11.20 1.93 -22.43
N HIS A 247 -10.26 1.32 -21.73
CA HIS A 247 -9.30 0.43 -22.37
C HIS A 247 -10.04 -0.67 -23.14
N ALA A 248 -9.79 -0.76 -24.44
CA ALA A 248 -10.34 -1.86 -25.23
C ALA A 248 -9.85 -3.20 -24.69
N ILE A 249 -10.70 -4.23 -24.75
CA ILE A 249 -10.23 -5.58 -24.42
C ILE A 249 -9.26 -6.01 -25.50
N LEU A 250 -7.97 -6.05 -25.16
CA LEU A 250 -6.88 -6.50 -26.02
C LEU A 250 -6.42 -7.88 -25.60
N THR A 251 -6.23 -8.76 -26.57
CA THR A 251 -5.65 -10.09 -26.37
C THR A 251 -4.30 -10.19 -27.08
N GLY A 252 -3.30 -10.67 -26.40
CA GLY A 252 -1.94 -10.78 -26.94
C GLY A 252 -1.02 -11.55 -26.01
N THR A 253 0.24 -11.61 -26.40
CA THR A 253 1.28 -12.29 -25.63
C THR A 253 1.94 -11.31 -24.66
N ARG A 254 1.97 -11.66 -23.39
CA ARG A 254 2.81 -11.02 -22.37
C ARG A 254 4.02 -11.92 -22.10
N PRO A 255 5.22 -11.55 -22.55
CA PRO A 255 6.40 -12.33 -22.21
C PRO A 255 6.67 -12.19 -20.71
N PHE A 256 6.47 -13.27 -19.97
CA PHE A 256 6.90 -13.37 -18.59
C PHE A 256 8.43 -13.39 -18.60
N ARG A 257 9.07 -12.30 -18.21
CA ARG A 257 10.52 -12.21 -18.09
C ARG A 257 10.89 -12.27 -16.61
N ILE A 258 11.34 -13.45 -16.19
CA ILE A 258 12.11 -13.57 -14.94
C ILE A 258 13.56 -13.36 -15.34
N HIS A 259 14.21 -12.34 -14.77
CA HIS A 259 15.63 -12.12 -15.03
C HIS A 259 16.48 -13.23 -14.41
N PRO A 260 17.52 -13.72 -15.12
CA PRO A 260 18.56 -14.52 -14.49
C PRO A 260 19.23 -13.70 -13.40
N GLY A 261 19.08 -14.08 -12.13
CA GLY A 261 19.54 -13.34 -10.97
C GLY A 261 18.42 -12.97 -9.99
N ASP A 262 17.16 -12.95 -10.42
CA ASP A 262 15.99 -12.84 -9.56
C ASP A 262 15.58 -14.17 -8.90
N GLU A 263 16.29 -15.26 -9.21
CA GLU A 263 16.01 -16.61 -8.72
C GLU A 263 15.91 -16.76 -7.20
N PRO A 264 16.64 -15.98 -6.37
CA PRO A 264 16.45 -16.02 -4.93
C PRO A 264 15.12 -15.38 -4.47
N PHE A 265 14.55 -14.49 -5.25
CA PHE A 265 13.33 -13.74 -4.95
C PHE A 265 12.07 -14.29 -5.59
N VAL A 266 12.19 -15.23 -6.52
CA VAL A 266 11.05 -16.07 -6.88
C VAL A 266 10.62 -16.76 -5.61
N ARG A 267 9.47 -16.36 -5.02
CA ARG A 267 8.86 -17.11 -3.90
C ARG A 267 8.94 -18.56 -4.28
N LYS A 268 9.83 -19.33 -3.59
CA LYS A 268 9.89 -20.76 -3.80
C LYS A 268 8.46 -21.25 -3.77
N PRO A 269 7.95 -21.92 -4.81
CA PRO A 269 6.58 -22.40 -4.80
C PRO A 269 6.38 -23.11 -3.48
N ARG A 270 5.37 -22.70 -2.72
CA ARG A 270 5.03 -23.41 -1.49
C ARG A 270 4.92 -24.88 -1.87
N PRO A 271 5.62 -25.80 -1.21
CA PRO A 271 5.55 -27.21 -1.57
C PRO A 271 4.08 -27.61 -1.69
N LEU A 272 3.67 -28.04 -2.86
CA LEU A 272 2.33 -28.53 -3.06
C LEU A 272 2.16 -29.77 -2.18
N PRO A 273 0.99 -30.03 -1.62
CA PRO A 273 0.71 -31.26 -0.89
C PRO A 273 1.11 -32.47 -1.76
N PRO A 274 1.67 -33.53 -1.19
CA PRO A 274 2.01 -34.75 -1.94
C PRO A 274 0.83 -35.23 -2.80
N GLY A 275 1.07 -35.46 -4.08
CA GLY A 275 0.03 -35.89 -5.03
C GLY A 275 -0.74 -34.76 -5.73
N THR A 276 -0.46 -33.50 -5.43
CA THR A 276 -1.04 -32.38 -6.20
C THR A 276 -0.31 -32.27 -7.54
N PRO A 277 -1.00 -32.35 -8.69
CA PRO A 277 -0.35 -32.13 -9.99
C PRO A 277 0.21 -30.70 -10.03
N PRO A 278 1.36 -30.46 -10.70
CA PRO A 278 1.86 -29.12 -10.89
C PRO A 278 0.81 -28.28 -11.62
N PRO A 279 0.67 -26.99 -11.27
CA PRO A 279 -0.23 -26.10 -12.01
C PRO A 279 0.19 -26.12 -13.48
N PRO A 280 -0.79 -26.05 -14.41
CA PRO A 280 -0.46 -25.98 -15.84
C PRO A 280 0.47 -24.78 -16.09
N PRO A 281 1.38 -24.87 -17.07
CA PRO A 281 2.19 -23.73 -17.49
C PRO A 281 1.24 -22.54 -17.75
N ARG A 282 1.58 -21.36 -17.21
CA ARG A 282 0.79 -20.14 -17.50
C ARG A 282 0.87 -19.89 -19.00
N SER A 283 -0.29 -19.71 -19.62
CA SER A 283 -0.33 -19.24 -21.00
C SER A 283 0.36 -17.89 -21.10
N PRO A 284 1.24 -17.67 -22.05
CA PRO A 284 1.76 -16.33 -22.36
C PRO A 284 0.67 -15.43 -22.95
N GLU A 285 -0.43 -16.00 -23.44
CA GLU A 285 -1.57 -15.25 -23.95
C GLU A 285 -2.42 -14.72 -22.78
N ALA A 286 -2.70 -13.43 -22.83
CA ALA A 286 -3.51 -12.74 -21.85
C ALA A 286 -4.49 -11.79 -22.54
N SER A 287 -5.62 -11.57 -21.92
CA SER A 287 -6.55 -10.50 -22.30
C SER A 287 -6.60 -9.47 -21.19
N VAL A 288 -6.55 -8.20 -21.55
CA VAL A 288 -6.58 -7.07 -20.62
C VAL A 288 -7.69 -6.11 -21.04
N GLY A 289 -8.45 -5.63 -20.10
CA GLY A 289 -9.57 -4.72 -20.32
C GLY A 289 -9.51 -3.48 -19.43
N PRO A 290 -10.65 -2.81 -19.19
CA PRO A 290 -10.73 -1.66 -18.30
C PRO A 290 -10.39 -2.02 -16.85
N MET A 291 -9.83 -1.08 -16.11
CA MET A 291 -9.59 -1.19 -14.67
C MET A 291 -10.87 -1.00 -13.84
N THR A 292 -11.93 -0.50 -14.46
CA THR A 292 -13.22 -0.29 -13.79
C THR A 292 -14.23 -1.37 -14.17
N GLU A 293 -15.11 -1.67 -13.23
CA GLU A 293 -16.29 -2.50 -13.44
C GLU A 293 -17.52 -1.59 -13.60
N GLU A 294 -18.19 -1.69 -14.76
CA GLU A 294 -19.21 -0.71 -15.15
C GLU A 294 -20.52 -0.87 -14.38
N THR A 295 -20.93 -2.10 -14.05
CA THR A 295 -22.21 -2.38 -13.39
C THR A 295 -22.20 -1.93 -11.93
N TYR A 296 -21.11 -2.23 -11.23
CA TYR A 296 -20.95 -1.93 -9.81
C TYR A 296 -20.23 -0.59 -9.55
N LYS A 297 -19.69 0.07 -10.58
CA LYS A 297 -18.92 1.32 -10.45
C LYS A 297 -17.72 1.20 -9.50
N MET A 298 -17.02 0.07 -9.57
CA MET A 298 -15.87 -0.25 -8.71
C MET A 298 -14.59 -0.39 -9.51
N ILE A 299 -13.46 -0.29 -8.83
CA ILE A 299 -12.16 -0.63 -9.38
C ILE A 299 -11.98 -2.16 -9.31
N ARG A 300 -11.47 -2.76 -10.37
CA ARG A 300 -11.07 -4.16 -10.42
C ARG A 300 -9.76 -4.34 -9.68
N PHE A 301 -9.51 -5.51 -9.11
CA PHE A 301 -8.21 -5.81 -8.50
C PHE A 301 -7.07 -5.71 -9.52
N VAL A 302 -7.24 -6.29 -10.70
CA VAL A 302 -6.38 -6.13 -11.87
C VAL A 302 -7.23 -6.16 -13.15
N PRO A 303 -6.76 -5.54 -14.25
CA PRO A 303 -7.52 -5.54 -15.51
C PRO A 303 -7.38 -6.84 -16.31
N ASP A 304 -6.69 -7.85 -15.78
CA ASP A 304 -6.46 -9.14 -16.44
C ASP A 304 -7.73 -9.97 -16.49
N MET A 305 -8.26 -10.19 -17.71
CA MET A 305 -9.50 -10.91 -18.01
C MET A 305 -9.35 -12.44 -17.87
N GLY A 306 -8.80 -12.89 -16.77
CA GLY A 306 -8.52 -14.29 -16.46
C GLY A 306 -8.84 -14.69 -15.02
N GLY A 307 -9.55 -13.80 -14.29
CA GLY A 307 -9.96 -14.03 -12.90
C GLY A 307 -9.79 -12.81 -11.99
N GLY A 308 -8.72 -12.02 -12.15
CA GLY A 308 -8.45 -10.84 -11.32
C GLY A 308 -9.43 -9.66 -11.57
N GLU A 309 -10.06 -9.64 -12.74
CA GLU A 309 -11.08 -8.67 -13.11
C GLU A 309 -12.44 -8.89 -12.43
N LYS A 310 -12.62 -10.01 -11.72
CA LYS A 310 -13.91 -10.45 -11.15
C LYS A 310 -14.14 -10.03 -9.70
N PHE A 311 -13.19 -9.32 -9.12
CA PHE A 311 -13.28 -8.87 -7.74
C PHE A 311 -12.52 -7.55 -7.57
N THR A 312 -12.73 -6.92 -6.42
CA THR A 312 -12.08 -5.67 -6.01
C THR A 312 -11.19 -5.90 -4.78
N ASP A 313 -10.31 -4.95 -4.55
CA ASP A 313 -9.60 -4.76 -3.29
C ASP A 313 -10.19 -3.54 -2.57
N PRO A 314 -10.72 -3.68 -1.34
CA PRO A 314 -11.26 -2.53 -0.61
C PRO A 314 -10.26 -1.39 -0.43
N SER A 315 -8.95 -1.67 -0.44
CA SER A 315 -7.92 -0.63 -0.34
C SER A 315 -7.71 0.18 -1.61
N TYR A 316 -8.27 -0.24 -2.74
CA TYR A 316 -8.26 0.51 -4.01
C TYR A 316 -9.40 1.52 -4.11
N HIS A 317 -10.37 1.47 -3.19
CA HIS A 317 -11.46 2.43 -3.16
C HIS A 317 -10.99 3.76 -2.56
N LEU A 318 -10.96 4.81 -3.38
CA LEU A 318 -10.47 6.15 -3.06
C LEU A 318 -11.57 7.22 -3.24
N PRO A 319 -12.67 7.17 -2.46
CA PRO A 319 -13.80 8.07 -2.67
C PRO A 319 -13.40 9.55 -2.64
N ALA A 320 -12.42 9.91 -1.82
CA ALA A 320 -11.87 11.28 -1.78
C ALA A 320 -11.32 11.74 -3.14
N PHE A 321 -10.64 10.86 -3.86
CA PHE A 321 -10.09 11.17 -5.18
C PHE A 321 -11.16 11.13 -6.26
N TYR A 322 -12.09 10.17 -6.19
CA TYR A 322 -13.18 10.02 -7.17
C TYR A 322 -14.09 11.25 -7.20
N GLU A 323 -14.35 11.87 -6.06
CA GLU A 323 -15.04 13.15 -5.99
C GLU A 323 -14.29 14.28 -6.74
N LEU A 324 -12.97 14.30 -6.66
CA LEU A 324 -12.15 15.26 -7.41
C LEU A 324 -12.13 14.94 -8.91
N TRP A 325 -12.08 13.65 -9.28
CA TRP A 325 -12.16 13.24 -10.69
C TRP A 325 -13.53 13.50 -11.30
N ALA A 326 -14.59 13.40 -10.52
CA ALA A 326 -15.94 13.81 -10.92
C ALA A 326 -16.02 15.31 -11.27
N ARG A 327 -15.06 16.12 -10.82
CA ARG A 327 -15.01 17.57 -11.08
C ARG A 327 -13.95 17.96 -12.10
N TRP A 328 -12.79 17.29 -12.07
CA TRP A 328 -11.61 17.70 -12.85
C TRP A 328 -11.28 16.76 -14.00
N GLY A 329 -11.75 15.54 -13.98
CA GLY A 329 -11.53 14.52 -14.99
C GLY A 329 -12.25 14.78 -16.30
N PRO A 330 -12.04 13.89 -17.29
CA PRO A 330 -12.76 13.92 -18.56
C PRO A 330 -14.27 14.04 -18.36
N VAL A 331 -14.91 14.92 -19.09
CA VAL A 331 -16.32 15.30 -18.87
C VAL A 331 -17.25 14.09 -18.98
N GLU A 332 -16.97 13.20 -19.93
CA GLU A 332 -17.70 11.96 -20.20
C GLU A 332 -17.68 10.97 -19.03
N ASP A 333 -16.65 11.02 -18.17
CA ASP A 333 -16.46 10.09 -17.07
C ASP A 333 -16.89 10.63 -15.70
N ARG A 334 -17.21 11.92 -15.61
CA ARG A 334 -17.51 12.58 -14.32
C ARG A 334 -18.68 11.96 -13.57
N ALA A 335 -19.72 11.55 -14.28
CA ALA A 335 -20.87 10.88 -13.69
C ALA A 335 -20.50 9.53 -13.08
N PHE A 336 -19.63 8.76 -13.75
CA PHE A 336 -19.14 7.50 -13.24
C PHE A 336 -18.37 7.70 -11.93
N TRP A 337 -17.41 8.64 -11.89
CA TRP A 337 -16.59 8.88 -10.71
C TRP A 337 -17.40 9.41 -9.52
N ALA A 338 -18.42 10.24 -9.77
CA ALA A 338 -19.34 10.65 -8.71
C ALA A 338 -20.10 9.45 -8.11
N GLU A 339 -20.53 8.52 -8.95
CA GLU A 339 -21.20 7.31 -8.49
C GLU A 339 -20.23 6.34 -7.81
N ALA A 340 -19.01 6.18 -8.33
CA ALA A 340 -17.97 5.34 -7.74
C ALA A 340 -17.56 5.81 -6.34
N ALA A 341 -17.58 7.12 -6.07
CA ALA A 341 -17.36 7.65 -4.73
C ALA A 341 -18.44 7.18 -3.75
N ASP A 342 -19.72 7.29 -4.14
CA ASP A 342 -20.84 6.81 -3.30
C ASP A 342 -20.77 5.30 -3.10
N VAL A 343 -20.47 4.55 -4.16
CA VAL A 343 -20.29 3.09 -4.09
C VAL A 343 -19.18 2.72 -3.12
N SER A 344 -18.04 3.40 -3.16
CA SER A 344 -16.90 3.13 -2.29
C SER A 344 -17.23 3.31 -0.80
N ARG A 345 -17.97 4.37 -0.44
CA ARG A 345 -18.47 4.59 0.92
C ARG A 345 -19.38 3.44 1.38
N ASN A 346 -20.32 3.04 0.52
CA ASN A 346 -21.20 1.89 0.80
C ASN A 346 -20.42 0.57 0.92
N THR A 347 -19.39 0.38 0.11
CA THR A 347 -18.52 -0.80 0.17
C THR A 347 -17.80 -0.88 1.49
N PHE A 348 -17.15 0.18 1.96
CA PHE A 348 -16.49 0.18 3.27
C PHE A 348 -17.46 -0.21 4.40
N ALA A 349 -18.67 0.33 4.41
CA ALA A 349 -19.66 0.01 5.43
C ALA A 349 -20.06 -1.48 5.43
N LYS A 350 -20.07 -2.14 4.24
CA LYS A 350 -20.49 -3.53 4.08
C LYS A 350 -19.38 -4.56 4.30
N VAL A 351 -18.17 -4.30 3.78
CA VAL A 351 -17.06 -5.27 3.84
C VAL A 351 -16.34 -5.28 5.18
N THR A 352 -16.45 -4.18 5.94
CA THR A 352 -15.73 -4.02 7.22
C THR A 352 -16.37 -4.84 8.32
N GLY A 353 -15.55 -5.58 9.08
CA GLY A 353 -15.98 -6.41 10.18
C GLY A 353 -16.85 -5.65 11.20
N PRO A 354 -18.07 -6.11 11.51
CA PRO A 354 -19.02 -5.34 12.34
C PRO A 354 -18.57 -5.17 13.80
N VAL A 355 -17.61 -5.95 14.26
CA VAL A 355 -17.07 -5.90 15.63
C VAL A 355 -15.66 -5.31 15.64
N THR A 356 -14.81 -5.77 14.72
CA THR A 356 -13.38 -5.43 14.68
C THR A 356 -13.05 -4.19 13.88
N GLY A 357 -13.87 -3.83 12.89
CA GLY A 357 -13.55 -2.77 11.94
C GLY A 357 -12.48 -3.17 10.90
N LEU A 358 -12.09 -4.45 10.85
CA LEU A 358 -11.09 -4.95 9.92
C LEU A 358 -11.72 -5.19 8.53
N THR A 359 -11.04 -4.75 7.47
CA THR A 359 -11.43 -5.00 6.07
C THR A 359 -10.70 -6.22 5.52
N PRO A 360 -11.32 -7.04 4.64
CA PRO A 360 -10.60 -8.10 3.94
C PRO A 360 -9.63 -7.50 2.91
N ASP A 361 -8.59 -8.25 2.52
CA ASP A 361 -7.74 -7.89 1.39
C ASP A 361 -8.52 -7.82 0.07
N ARG A 362 -9.58 -8.62 -0.07
CA ARG A 362 -10.36 -8.70 -1.30
C ARG A 362 -11.83 -8.99 -1.01
N SER A 363 -12.70 -8.45 -1.85
CA SER A 363 -14.12 -8.73 -1.83
C SER A 363 -14.67 -8.88 -3.25
N HIS A 364 -15.80 -9.58 -3.40
CA HIS A 364 -16.57 -9.54 -4.63
C HIS A 364 -17.22 -8.16 -4.81
N PHE A 365 -17.62 -7.83 -6.03
CA PHE A 365 -18.26 -6.52 -6.31
C PHE A 365 -19.64 -6.37 -5.62
N ASP A 366 -20.28 -7.46 -5.25
CA ASP A 366 -21.48 -7.45 -4.42
C ASP A 366 -21.20 -7.29 -2.91
N ASN A 367 -19.96 -7.02 -2.55
CA ASN A 367 -19.43 -6.92 -1.19
C ASN A 367 -19.40 -8.23 -0.39
N SER A 368 -19.68 -9.36 -1.00
CA SER A 368 -19.52 -10.66 -0.35
C SER A 368 -18.03 -11.01 -0.16
N GLN A 369 -17.77 -11.85 0.84
CA GLN A 369 -16.43 -12.24 1.20
C GLN A 369 -15.84 -13.24 0.19
N ILE A 370 -14.59 -13.02 -0.20
CA ILE A 370 -13.82 -14.01 -0.95
C ILE A 370 -13.25 -15.03 0.03
N ILE A 371 -13.58 -16.28 -0.20
CA ILE A 371 -13.08 -17.39 0.59
C ILE A 371 -11.79 -17.91 -0.04
N ALA A 372 -10.71 -17.86 0.71
CA ALA A 372 -9.41 -18.37 0.27
C ALA A 372 -9.41 -19.91 0.22
N MET A 373 -8.39 -20.48 -0.42
CA MET A 373 -8.26 -21.95 -0.61
C MET A 373 -8.28 -22.76 0.70
N ASN A 374 -7.96 -22.15 1.83
CA ASN A 374 -8.02 -22.77 3.15
C ASN A 374 -9.42 -22.74 3.79
N GLY A 375 -10.43 -22.27 3.07
CA GLY A 375 -11.82 -22.18 3.55
C GLY A 375 -12.09 -20.99 4.47
N THR A 376 -11.18 -20.03 4.62
CA THR A 376 -11.39 -18.83 5.44
C THR A 376 -11.54 -17.59 4.55
N PRO A 377 -12.21 -16.52 5.00
CA PRO A 377 -12.17 -15.22 4.32
C PRO A 377 -10.74 -14.72 4.15
N THR A 378 -10.50 -13.90 3.12
CA THR A 378 -9.22 -13.19 3.00
C THR A 378 -8.98 -12.34 4.24
N PRO A 379 -7.76 -12.36 4.80
CA PRO A 379 -7.48 -11.70 6.07
C PRO A 379 -7.39 -10.18 5.90
N PHE A 380 -7.31 -9.46 7.02
CA PHE A 380 -6.81 -8.10 7.07
C PHE A 380 -5.28 -8.15 7.11
N SER A 381 -4.63 -7.64 6.06
CA SER A 381 -3.17 -7.61 5.96
C SER A 381 -2.69 -6.59 4.91
N TYR A 382 -1.51 -6.04 5.07
CA TYR A 382 -0.81 -5.15 4.13
C TYR A 382 -1.72 -4.14 3.38
N ASP A 383 -2.28 -4.51 2.21
CA ASP A 383 -3.12 -3.63 1.40
C ASP A 383 -4.34 -3.14 2.16
N SER A 384 -4.97 -4.00 2.96
CA SER A 384 -6.13 -3.65 3.77
C SER A 384 -5.88 -2.49 4.76
N TRP A 385 -4.62 -2.26 5.20
CA TRP A 385 -4.29 -1.14 6.11
C TRP A 385 -4.69 0.21 5.50
N ARG A 386 -4.55 0.35 4.18
CA ARG A 386 -4.88 1.58 3.46
C ARG A 386 -6.35 1.95 3.52
N SER A 387 -7.24 0.97 3.68
CA SER A 387 -8.69 1.22 3.75
C SER A 387 -9.05 2.23 4.85
N VAL A 388 -8.38 2.13 6.01
CA VAL A 388 -8.60 3.06 7.14
C VAL A 388 -8.25 4.49 6.75
N SER A 389 -7.10 4.67 6.08
CA SER A 389 -6.72 5.98 5.58
C SER A 389 -7.69 6.48 4.52
N ASN A 390 -8.16 5.61 3.61
CA ASN A 390 -8.97 6.00 2.47
C ASN A 390 -10.31 6.60 2.89
N TRP A 391 -11.08 5.92 3.77
CA TRP A 391 -12.34 6.49 4.26
C TRP A 391 -12.11 7.69 5.19
N SER A 392 -11.01 7.73 5.93
CA SER A 392 -10.73 8.84 6.86
C SER A 392 -10.29 10.11 6.12
N VAL A 393 -9.57 9.96 5.01
CA VAL A 393 -9.26 11.07 4.09
C VAL A 393 -10.54 11.56 3.40
N ASP A 394 -11.42 10.65 3.01
CA ASP A 394 -12.73 11.03 2.46
C ASP A 394 -13.54 11.86 3.48
N TYR A 395 -13.63 11.38 4.71
CA TYR A 395 -14.28 12.14 5.78
C TYR A 395 -13.64 13.51 6.01
N SER A 396 -12.31 13.56 6.05
CA SER A 396 -11.59 14.83 6.23
C SER A 396 -11.83 15.83 5.10
N TRP A 397 -11.88 15.33 3.85
CA TRP A 397 -12.01 16.19 2.69
C TRP A 397 -13.46 16.54 2.36
N TRP A 398 -14.38 15.60 2.54
CA TRP A 398 -15.78 15.76 2.10
C TRP A 398 -16.76 15.77 3.27
N LYS A 399 -16.55 14.99 4.31
CA LYS A 399 -17.43 14.84 5.48
C LYS A 399 -18.88 14.57 5.07
N LYS A 400 -19.07 13.62 4.18
CA LYS A 400 -20.37 13.25 3.61
C LYS A 400 -21.01 12.05 4.29
N ASP A 401 -20.19 11.03 4.62
CA ASP A 401 -20.67 9.78 5.18
C ASP A 401 -20.39 9.68 6.68
N PRO A 402 -21.43 9.71 7.54
CA PRO A 402 -21.25 9.55 8.98
C PRO A 402 -20.85 8.10 9.37
N ASP A 403 -21.04 7.11 8.49
CA ASP A 403 -20.63 5.72 8.77
C ASP A 403 -19.10 5.61 8.87
N GLU A 404 -18.33 6.48 8.22
CA GLU A 404 -16.86 6.53 8.33
C GLU A 404 -16.37 6.85 9.76
N VAL A 405 -17.17 7.56 10.54
CA VAL A 405 -16.95 7.76 12.00
C VAL A 405 -17.04 6.40 12.70
N VAL A 406 -18.10 5.65 12.43
CA VAL A 406 -18.35 4.35 13.05
C VAL A 406 -17.25 3.33 12.66
N LEU A 407 -16.80 3.34 11.39
CA LEU A 407 -15.72 2.48 10.91
C LEU A 407 -14.41 2.78 11.64
N SER A 408 -14.06 4.07 11.76
CA SER A 408 -12.83 4.50 12.43
C SER A 408 -12.85 4.19 13.93
N ASP A 409 -13.95 4.47 14.61
CA ASP A 409 -14.11 4.14 16.03
C ASP A 409 -13.97 2.64 16.29
N ARG A 410 -14.54 1.83 15.40
CA ARG A 410 -14.56 0.37 15.54
C ARG A 410 -13.16 -0.23 15.43
N ILE A 411 -12.41 0.11 14.38
CA ILE A 411 -11.07 -0.41 14.20
C ILE A 411 -10.09 0.13 15.25
N GLN A 412 -10.16 1.42 15.59
CA GLN A 412 -9.31 1.98 16.63
C GLN A 412 -9.60 1.35 17.99
N LYS A 413 -10.87 1.18 18.36
CA LYS A 413 -11.25 0.51 19.60
C LYS A 413 -10.74 -0.93 19.65
N PHE A 414 -10.85 -1.67 18.55
CA PHE A 414 -10.36 -3.05 18.46
C PHE A 414 -8.86 -3.09 18.66
N LEU A 415 -8.07 -2.33 17.89
CA LEU A 415 -6.61 -2.35 17.96
C LEU A 415 -6.08 -1.79 19.29
N TYR A 416 -6.73 -0.77 19.84
CA TYR A 416 -6.40 -0.25 21.17
C TYR A 416 -6.56 -1.34 22.25
N GLY A 417 -7.60 -2.17 22.13
CA GLY A 417 -7.82 -3.32 23.01
C GLY A 417 -6.78 -4.43 22.85
N GLN A 418 -6.06 -4.51 21.72
CA GLN A 418 -4.92 -5.42 21.52
C GLN A 418 -3.61 -4.86 22.12
N GLY A 419 -3.60 -3.61 22.57
CA GLY A 419 -2.44 -2.90 23.10
C GLY A 419 -1.81 -1.96 22.08
N ILE A 420 -1.84 -0.66 22.38
CA ILE A 420 -1.45 0.41 21.43
C ILE A 420 -0.02 0.28 20.89
N HIS A 421 0.91 -0.29 21.67
CA HIS A 421 2.32 -0.48 21.31
C HIS A 421 2.64 -1.89 20.78
N THR A 422 1.64 -2.77 20.67
CA THR A 422 1.88 -4.20 20.44
C THR A 422 0.88 -4.89 19.52
N PHE A 423 -0.16 -4.21 19.07
CA PHE A 423 -1.14 -4.83 18.16
C PHE A 423 -0.44 -5.37 16.91
N ALA A 424 -0.88 -6.53 16.46
CA ALA A 424 -0.31 -7.20 15.30
C ALA A 424 -0.66 -6.45 14.00
N ASP A 425 0.12 -6.67 12.96
CA ASP A 425 -0.12 -6.05 11.65
C ASP A 425 -1.05 -6.88 10.73
N ARG A 426 -1.39 -8.12 11.13
CA ARG A 426 -2.32 -8.97 10.38
C ARG A 426 -3.29 -9.69 11.29
N TYR A 427 -4.52 -9.79 10.85
CA TYR A 427 -5.61 -10.43 11.58
C TYR A 427 -6.53 -11.21 10.65
N THR A 428 -7.18 -12.26 11.19
CA THR A 428 -8.45 -12.73 10.61
C THR A 428 -9.53 -11.66 10.84
N LEU A 429 -10.60 -11.66 10.05
CA LEU A 429 -11.64 -10.63 10.17
C LEU A 429 -12.39 -10.67 11.51
N ASP A 430 -12.37 -11.82 12.20
CA ASP A 430 -12.91 -11.98 13.56
C ASP A 430 -11.92 -11.54 14.66
N GLY A 431 -10.72 -11.06 14.29
CA GLY A 431 -9.78 -10.41 15.20
C GLY A 431 -8.70 -11.32 15.77
N LYS A 432 -8.48 -12.55 15.24
CA LYS A 432 -7.36 -13.39 15.65
C LYS A 432 -6.06 -12.92 14.99
N PRO A 433 -4.98 -12.65 15.75
CA PRO A 433 -3.71 -12.23 15.15
C PRO A 433 -3.09 -13.33 14.29
N LEU A 434 -2.51 -12.94 13.16
CA LEU A 434 -1.81 -13.80 12.19
C LEU A 434 -0.32 -13.50 12.11
N SER A 435 0.16 -12.56 12.92
CA SER A 435 1.57 -12.17 13.04
C SER A 435 1.81 -11.67 14.48
N ASP A 436 3.06 -11.50 14.82
CA ASP A 436 3.54 -10.83 16.04
C ASP A 436 4.21 -9.48 15.75
N ARG A 437 4.24 -9.07 14.48
CA ARG A 437 4.85 -7.81 14.05
C ARG A 437 3.90 -6.63 14.35
N HIS A 438 4.45 -5.58 14.97
CA HIS A 438 3.82 -4.27 15.12
C HIS A 438 4.38 -3.34 14.04
N SER A 439 3.67 -3.19 12.91
CA SER A 439 4.15 -2.47 11.74
C SER A 439 3.94 -0.96 11.84
N THR A 440 4.98 -0.19 11.52
CA THR A 440 4.89 1.27 11.40
C THR A 440 3.83 1.71 10.38
N GLY A 441 3.71 0.99 9.26
CA GLY A 441 2.71 1.31 8.23
C GLY A 441 1.29 1.19 8.75
N MET A 442 1.01 0.14 9.54
CA MET A 442 -0.31 -0.03 10.15
C MET A 442 -0.59 0.97 11.27
N VAL A 443 0.39 1.27 12.13
CA VAL A 443 0.29 2.36 13.11
C VAL A 443 -0.08 3.66 12.40
N ALA A 444 0.62 3.97 11.33
CA ALA A 444 0.46 5.19 10.57
C ALA A 444 -0.94 5.32 9.93
N THR A 445 -1.39 4.30 9.21
CA THR A 445 -2.71 4.33 8.56
C THR A 445 -3.85 4.37 9.59
N THR A 446 -3.71 3.67 10.73
CA THR A 446 -4.72 3.71 11.79
C THR A 446 -4.78 5.07 12.49
N ALA A 447 -3.64 5.77 12.62
CA ALA A 447 -3.62 7.14 13.14
C ALA A 447 -4.35 8.14 12.23
N VAL A 448 -4.30 7.96 10.89
CA VAL A 448 -5.12 8.75 9.94
C VAL A 448 -6.61 8.53 10.24
N GLY A 449 -6.99 7.36 10.74
CA GLY A 449 -8.33 7.06 11.24
C GLY A 449 -8.90 8.10 12.18
N SER A 450 -8.05 8.80 12.94
CA SER A 450 -8.46 9.86 13.88
C SER A 450 -9.04 11.10 13.20
N HIS A 451 -8.94 11.26 11.87
CA HIS A 451 -9.68 12.29 11.15
C HIS A 451 -11.19 12.07 11.18
N ALA A 452 -11.62 10.83 11.10
CA ALA A 452 -13.03 10.44 11.12
C ALA A 452 -13.48 10.03 12.54
N ALA A 453 -12.63 9.36 13.31
CA ALA A 453 -12.98 8.83 14.63
C ALA A 453 -13.52 9.87 15.60
N THR A 454 -14.38 9.43 16.52
CA THR A 454 -14.80 10.20 17.67
C THR A 454 -13.58 10.60 18.49
N GLN A 455 -13.47 11.92 18.75
CA GLN A 455 -12.33 12.44 19.51
C GLN A 455 -12.37 11.99 20.96
N GLY A 456 -11.22 11.58 21.49
CA GLY A 456 -11.06 11.10 22.87
C GLY A 456 -9.84 10.21 23.04
N ALA A 457 -9.69 9.62 24.22
CA ALA A 457 -8.48 8.91 24.62
C ALA A 457 -8.01 7.81 23.63
N VAL A 458 -8.93 7.16 22.93
CA VAL A 458 -8.56 6.12 21.95
C VAL A 458 -7.93 6.73 20.69
N SER A 459 -8.63 7.70 20.06
CA SER A 459 -8.12 8.35 18.84
C SER A 459 -6.83 9.14 19.12
N GLU A 460 -6.73 9.77 20.30
CA GLU A 460 -5.54 10.47 20.75
C GLU A 460 -4.34 9.54 20.93
N ALA A 461 -4.55 8.33 21.45
CA ALA A 461 -3.48 7.35 21.63
C ALA A 461 -2.84 6.94 20.30
N PHE A 462 -3.62 6.80 19.22
CA PHE A 462 -3.06 6.51 17.88
C PHE A 462 -2.25 7.68 17.31
N LEU A 463 -2.65 8.92 17.59
CA LEU A 463 -1.88 10.10 17.17
C LEU A 463 -0.56 10.18 17.92
N ASP A 464 -0.59 9.94 19.25
CA ASP A 464 0.61 9.92 20.08
C ASP A 464 1.54 8.76 19.69
N GLU A 465 0.99 7.58 19.35
CA GLU A 465 1.77 6.46 18.85
C GLU A 465 2.47 6.79 17.53
N LEU A 466 1.76 7.34 16.55
CA LEU A 466 2.38 7.78 15.29
C LEU A 466 3.43 8.85 15.53
N TRP A 467 3.14 9.82 16.41
CA TRP A 467 4.10 10.88 16.71
C TRP A 467 5.40 10.33 17.29
N ASN A 468 5.33 9.34 18.17
CA ASN A 468 6.48 8.74 18.83
C ASN A 468 7.19 7.66 18.00
N THR A 469 6.53 7.14 16.96
CA THR A 469 7.11 6.12 16.09
C THR A 469 8.26 6.72 15.27
N PRO A 470 9.43 6.06 15.22
CA PRO A 470 10.56 6.51 14.41
C PRO A 470 10.32 6.30 12.91
N VAL A 471 11.05 7.04 12.08
CA VAL A 471 11.03 6.80 10.62
C VAL A 471 11.55 5.39 10.33
N PRO A 472 10.84 4.57 9.55
CA PRO A 472 11.27 3.22 9.22
C PRO A 472 12.64 3.16 8.55
N SER A 473 13.39 2.12 8.86
CA SER A 473 14.71 1.82 8.29
C SER A 473 14.86 0.32 8.05
N GLY A 474 15.94 -0.11 7.40
CA GLY A 474 16.17 -1.52 7.11
C GLY A 474 15.26 -2.07 6.02
N GLU A 475 15.00 -3.36 6.04
CA GLU A 475 14.32 -4.10 4.97
C GLU A 475 12.86 -3.66 4.75
N GLN A 476 12.16 -3.32 5.83
CA GLN A 476 10.73 -2.99 5.80
C GLN A 476 10.43 -1.51 5.48
N ARG A 477 11.47 -0.68 5.22
CA ARG A 477 11.34 0.77 5.07
C ARG A 477 10.54 1.25 3.86
N TYR A 478 10.29 0.38 2.87
CA TYR A 478 9.56 0.75 1.66
C TYR A 478 8.09 1.07 1.97
N TYR A 479 7.29 0.05 2.23
CA TYR A 479 5.85 0.21 2.42
C TYR A 479 5.53 0.96 3.72
N ASP A 480 6.15 0.54 4.82
CA ASP A 480 6.00 1.21 6.11
C ASP A 480 6.41 2.69 6.03
N GLY A 481 7.51 3.01 5.34
CA GLY A 481 8.01 4.38 5.21
C GLY A 481 7.11 5.29 4.38
N LEU A 482 6.58 4.79 3.27
CA LEU A 482 5.66 5.56 2.43
C LEU A 482 4.35 5.85 3.16
N LEU A 483 3.75 4.83 3.79
CA LEU A 483 2.55 5.00 4.60
C LEU A 483 2.78 5.94 5.79
N TYR A 484 3.93 5.79 6.47
CA TYR A 484 4.32 6.66 7.58
C TYR A 484 4.41 8.13 7.15
N LEU A 485 5.14 8.43 6.08
CA LEU A 485 5.33 9.80 5.61
C LEU A 485 4.02 10.44 5.14
N MET A 486 3.19 9.69 4.39
CA MET A 486 1.85 10.17 4.00
C MET A 486 0.97 10.43 5.22
N SER A 487 1.00 9.54 6.22
CA SER A 487 0.20 9.69 7.43
C SER A 487 0.63 10.87 8.29
N LEU A 488 1.94 11.17 8.40
CA LEU A 488 2.41 12.40 9.03
C LEU A 488 1.84 13.64 8.33
N MET A 489 1.79 13.64 6.99
CA MET A 489 1.21 14.77 6.24
C MET A 489 -0.30 14.85 6.45
N HIS A 490 -1.01 13.73 6.47
CA HIS A 490 -2.46 13.71 6.77
C HIS A 490 -2.71 14.29 8.17
N CYS A 491 -2.11 13.71 9.20
CA CYS A 491 -2.36 14.09 10.59
C CYS A 491 -1.91 15.53 10.94
N SER A 492 -1.02 16.14 10.16
CA SER A 492 -0.58 17.51 10.31
C SER A 492 -1.30 18.53 9.42
N GLY A 493 -2.34 18.11 8.67
CA GLY A 493 -3.04 18.99 7.73
C GLY A 493 -2.19 19.43 6.53
N ASN A 494 -1.06 18.73 6.26
CA ASN A 494 -0.17 19.03 5.13
C ASN A 494 -0.45 18.17 3.89
N PHE A 495 -1.31 17.18 3.97
CA PHE A 495 -1.83 16.45 2.80
C PHE A 495 -3.08 17.19 2.31
N ARG A 496 -2.90 18.01 1.27
CA ARG A 496 -3.90 19.02 0.87
C ARG A 496 -4.49 18.75 -0.49
N ILE A 497 -5.70 19.24 -0.68
CA ILE A 497 -6.32 19.37 -1.99
C ILE A 497 -5.69 20.58 -2.70
N TRP A 498 -4.96 20.31 -3.78
CA TRP A 498 -4.45 21.34 -4.68
C TRP A 498 -5.47 21.53 -5.79
N ALA A 499 -6.44 22.43 -5.55
CA ALA A 499 -7.49 22.74 -6.51
C ALA A 499 -6.99 23.61 -7.67
N PRO A 500 -7.62 23.57 -8.85
CA PRO A 500 -7.34 24.51 -9.93
C PRO A 500 -7.50 25.95 -9.46
N THR A 501 -6.56 26.82 -9.83
CA THR A 501 -6.66 28.28 -9.53
C THR A 501 -7.72 28.98 -10.38
N ASP A 502 -8.09 28.37 -11.49
CA ASP A 502 -9.18 28.79 -12.38
C ASP A 502 -10.21 27.66 -12.47
N PRO A 503 -11.39 27.83 -11.86
CA PRO A 503 -12.43 26.78 -11.86
C PRO A 503 -12.96 26.43 -13.25
N ALA A 504 -12.63 27.21 -14.29
CA ALA A 504 -13.01 26.92 -15.69
C ALA A 504 -12.00 26.03 -16.42
N LYS A 505 -10.90 25.69 -15.79
CA LYS A 505 -9.85 24.78 -16.31
C LYS A 505 -9.87 23.45 -15.58
#